data_31797241bc9e90cb4a8389e6fa06cdeb
#
_entry.id   31797241bc9e90cb4a8389e6fa06cdeb
#
_cell.length_a   1.000
_cell.length_b   1.000
_cell.length_c   1.000
_cell.angle_alpha   90.00
_cell.angle_beta   90.00
_cell.angle_gamma   90.00
#
_symmetry.space_group_name_H-M   'P 1'
#
loop_
_entity.id
_entity.type
_entity.pdbx_description
1 polymer ?
#
loop_
_entity_poly.entity_id
_entity_poly.type
_entity_poly.pdbx_seq_one_letter_code
_entity_poly.pdbx_strand_id
1 'polypeptide(L)'
;MQQEELSETAKKYYNAVSLFSQDNFQAALEEFKKIVQANNSEEYVAKSQFEIGRCHLGLAQYDKCIEHYTQMIKHYPRHPDLRDALLYVGNCHEKMGNTGKANGFYKKVLSMSSENEVIYRKAKRALRELEVSK
;
A
#
# COMPACT_ATOMS: atom_id res chain seq x y z
N MET A 1 -0.49 -17.85 33.25
CA MET A 1 -0.93 -16.97 32.17
C MET A 1 -0.79 -17.68 30.84
N GLN A 2 -1.90 -17.75 30.12
CA GLN A 2 -1.87 -18.33 28.77
C GLN A 2 -1.43 -17.26 27.80
N GLN A 3 -0.37 -17.55 27.06
CA GLN A 3 -0.03 -16.74 25.91
C GLN A 3 -0.91 -17.17 24.75
N GLU A 4 -1.58 -16.22 24.14
CA GLU A 4 -2.32 -16.51 22.93
C GLU A 4 -1.34 -16.84 21.81
N GLU A 5 -1.51 -18.00 21.21
CA GLU A 5 -0.72 -18.36 20.04
C GLU A 5 -1.26 -17.60 18.83
N LEU A 6 -0.36 -17.10 18.00
CA LEU A 6 -0.74 -16.50 16.72
C LEU A 6 -1.41 -17.57 15.84
N SER A 7 -2.49 -17.19 15.17
CA SER A 7 -3.12 -18.06 14.19
C SER A 7 -2.14 -18.40 13.07
N GLU A 8 -2.42 -19.48 12.35
CA GLU A 8 -1.61 -19.85 11.18
C GLU A 8 -1.59 -18.74 10.12
N THR A 9 -2.73 -18.08 9.93
CA THR A 9 -2.82 -16.95 8.99
C THR A 9 -1.95 -15.78 9.45
N ALA A 10 -1.98 -15.45 10.75
CA ALA A 10 -1.14 -14.39 11.29
C ALA A 10 0.34 -14.68 11.09
N LYS A 11 0.77 -15.93 11.35
CA LYS A 11 2.17 -16.36 11.15
C LYS A 11 2.60 -16.20 9.69
N LYS A 12 1.74 -16.60 8.75
CA LYS A 12 1.99 -16.46 7.32
C LYS A 12 2.12 -14.99 6.93
N TYR A 13 1.24 -14.16 7.48
CA TYR A 13 1.27 -12.72 7.22
C TYR A 13 2.59 -12.09 7.68
N TYR A 14 2.99 -12.34 8.93
CA TYR A 14 4.22 -11.77 9.48
C TYR A 14 5.48 -12.32 8.81
N ASN A 15 5.43 -13.56 8.33
CA ASN A 15 6.51 -14.13 7.52
C ASN A 15 6.64 -13.37 6.18
N ALA A 16 5.51 -13.07 5.54
CA ALA A 16 5.49 -12.28 4.30
C ALA A 16 6.01 -10.86 4.54
N VAL A 17 5.63 -10.23 5.66
CA VAL A 17 6.15 -8.91 6.06
C VAL A 17 7.67 -8.94 6.23
N SER A 18 8.18 -10.01 6.82
CA SER A 18 9.63 -10.20 6.98
C SER A 18 10.34 -10.28 5.62
N LEU A 19 9.77 -11.02 4.68
CA LEU A 19 10.30 -11.09 3.31
C LEU A 19 10.34 -9.71 2.66
N PHE A 20 9.27 -8.94 2.84
CA PHE A 20 9.19 -7.57 2.31
C PHE A 20 10.30 -6.70 2.89
N SER A 21 10.52 -6.77 4.21
CA SER A 21 11.56 -5.96 4.86
C SER A 21 12.98 -6.34 4.46
N GLN A 22 13.17 -7.53 3.88
CA GLN A 22 14.44 -7.99 3.32
C GLN A 22 14.55 -7.66 1.83
N ASP A 23 13.63 -6.85 1.29
CA ASP A 23 13.53 -6.51 -0.12
C ASP A 23 13.26 -7.72 -1.04
N ASN A 24 12.77 -8.83 -0.48
CA ASN A 24 12.34 -10.00 -1.22
C ASN A 24 10.90 -9.81 -1.68
N PHE A 25 10.66 -8.82 -2.53
CA PHE A 25 9.32 -8.38 -2.92
C PHE A 25 8.54 -9.46 -3.68
N GLN A 26 9.20 -10.21 -4.55
CA GLN A 26 8.51 -11.26 -5.32
C GLN A 26 8.05 -12.39 -4.40
N ALA A 27 8.90 -12.84 -3.49
CA ALA A 27 8.54 -13.87 -2.52
C ALA A 27 7.44 -13.39 -1.57
N ALA A 28 7.55 -12.15 -1.10
CA ALA A 28 6.52 -11.54 -0.25
C ALA A 28 5.17 -11.48 -0.98
N LEU A 29 5.19 -11.03 -2.23
CA LEU A 29 3.99 -10.94 -3.07
C LEU A 29 3.26 -12.28 -3.16
N GLU A 30 4.00 -13.36 -3.43
CA GLU A 30 3.44 -14.70 -3.54
C GLU A 30 2.80 -15.15 -2.23
N GLU A 31 3.45 -14.88 -1.09
CA GLU A 31 2.92 -15.24 0.22
C GLU A 31 1.66 -14.43 0.57
N PHE A 32 1.65 -13.12 0.30
CA PHE A 32 0.44 -12.32 0.50
C PHE A 32 -0.73 -12.79 -0.37
N LYS A 33 -0.46 -13.16 -1.62
CA LYS A 33 -1.49 -13.71 -2.53
C LYS A 33 -2.10 -14.99 -1.99
N LYS A 34 -1.29 -15.86 -1.40
CA LYS A 34 -1.78 -17.11 -0.78
C LYS A 34 -2.74 -16.82 0.37
N ILE A 35 -2.44 -15.80 1.17
CA ILE A 35 -3.32 -15.39 2.29
C ILE A 35 -4.68 -14.94 1.74
N VAL A 36 -4.68 -14.13 0.70
CA VAL A 36 -5.90 -13.65 0.05
C VAL A 36 -6.71 -14.81 -0.55
N GLN A 37 -6.04 -15.73 -1.24
CA GLN A 37 -6.70 -16.89 -1.86
C GLN A 37 -7.30 -17.82 -0.84
N ALA A 38 -6.61 -18.09 0.26
CA ALA A 38 -7.11 -18.93 1.33
C ALA A 38 -8.32 -18.33 2.05
N ASN A 39 -8.36 -17.02 2.15
CA ASN A 39 -9.48 -16.25 2.69
C ASN A 39 -9.95 -16.74 4.08
N ASN A 40 -9.00 -17.03 4.96
CA ASN A 40 -9.29 -17.57 6.30
C ASN A 40 -9.46 -16.49 7.38
N SER A 41 -9.15 -15.24 7.07
CA SER A 41 -9.21 -14.12 8.03
C SER A 41 -9.47 -12.83 7.28
N GLU A 42 -10.60 -12.21 7.55
CA GLU A 42 -10.97 -10.92 6.96
C GLU A 42 -9.90 -9.86 7.23
N GLU A 43 -9.39 -9.83 8.47
CA GLU A 43 -8.35 -8.89 8.88
C GLU A 43 -7.08 -9.05 8.04
N TYR A 44 -6.57 -10.28 7.92
CA TYR A 44 -5.30 -10.52 7.22
C TYR A 44 -5.45 -10.49 5.71
N VAL A 45 -6.65 -10.77 5.19
CA VAL A 45 -6.94 -10.57 3.77
C VAL A 45 -6.84 -9.07 3.43
N ALA A 46 -7.50 -8.22 4.22
CA ALA A 46 -7.45 -6.77 3.99
C ALA A 46 -6.03 -6.22 4.10
N LYS A 47 -5.29 -6.62 5.13
CA LYS A 47 -3.89 -6.23 5.31
C LYS A 47 -3.02 -6.69 4.14
N SER A 48 -3.23 -7.93 3.68
CA SER A 48 -2.45 -8.50 2.57
C SER A 48 -2.76 -7.80 1.25
N GLN A 49 -4.00 -7.39 1.02
CA GLN A 49 -4.36 -6.61 -0.17
C GLN A 49 -3.55 -5.31 -0.23
N PHE A 50 -3.40 -4.63 0.90
CA PHE A 50 -2.58 -3.42 0.96
C PHE A 50 -1.11 -3.75 0.65
N GLU A 51 -0.56 -4.79 1.25
CA GLU A 51 0.84 -5.18 1.08
C GLU A 51 1.15 -5.65 -0.35
N ILE A 52 0.19 -6.28 -1.03
CA ILE A 52 0.36 -6.69 -2.44
C ILE A 52 0.68 -5.48 -3.31
N GLY A 53 -0.05 -4.38 -3.12
CA GLY A 53 0.23 -3.14 -3.86
C GLY A 53 1.64 -2.62 -3.59
N ARG A 54 2.09 -2.67 -2.34
CA ARG A 54 3.44 -2.27 -1.96
C ARG A 54 4.52 -3.17 -2.60
N CYS A 55 4.24 -4.46 -2.71
CA CYS A 55 5.16 -5.39 -3.38
C CYS A 55 5.33 -5.03 -4.86
N HIS A 56 4.23 -4.74 -5.55
CA HIS A 56 4.30 -4.29 -6.94
C HIS A 56 5.12 -3.01 -7.08
N LEU A 57 4.94 -2.07 -6.16
CA LEU A 57 5.74 -0.84 -6.13
C LEU A 57 7.23 -1.15 -5.96
N GLY A 58 7.57 -2.02 -5.00
CA GLY A 58 8.95 -2.46 -4.76
C GLY A 58 9.58 -3.13 -5.98
N LEU A 59 8.78 -3.83 -6.77
CA LEU A 59 9.20 -4.48 -8.01
C LEU A 59 9.20 -3.53 -9.21
N ALA A 60 8.90 -2.26 -9.01
CA ALA A 60 8.75 -1.25 -10.06
C ALA A 60 7.68 -1.63 -11.10
N GLN A 61 6.69 -2.40 -10.68
CA GLN A 61 5.53 -2.77 -11.48
C GLN A 61 4.41 -1.76 -11.24
N TYR A 62 4.62 -0.54 -11.71
CA TYR A 62 3.76 0.61 -11.39
C TYR A 62 2.32 0.43 -11.87
N ASP A 63 2.12 -0.07 -13.08
CA ASP A 63 0.78 -0.35 -13.62
C ASP A 63 0.01 -1.35 -12.74
N LYS A 64 0.68 -2.40 -12.32
CA LYS A 64 0.08 -3.43 -11.46
C LYS A 64 -0.26 -2.88 -10.07
N CYS A 65 0.61 -2.03 -9.53
CA CYS A 65 0.38 -1.36 -8.26
C CYS A 65 -0.89 -0.49 -8.33
N ILE A 66 -0.99 0.35 -9.35
CA ILE A 66 -2.14 1.23 -9.57
C ILE A 66 -3.43 0.42 -9.71
N GLU A 67 -3.40 -0.60 -10.57
CA GLU A 67 -4.56 -1.47 -10.80
C GLU A 67 -5.01 -2.14 -9.50
N HIS A 68 -4.05 -2.71 -8.75
CA HIS A 68 -4.36 -3.41 -7.51
C HIS A 68 -4.98 -2.46 -6.47
N TYR A 69 -4.38 -1.30 -6.25
CA TYR A 69 -4.92 -0.34 -5.28
C TYR A 69 -6.26 0.24 -5.72
N THR A 70 -6.47 0.44 -7.02
CA THR A 70 -7.76 0.88 -7.55
C THR A 70 -8.85 -0.13 -7.19
N GLN A 71 -8.58 -1.42 -7.36
CA GLN A 71 -9.52 -2.48 -6.98
C GLN A 71 -9.70 -2.56 -5.46
N MET A 72 -8.62 -2.44 -4.71
CA MET A 72 -8.68 -2.46 -3.24
C MET A 72 -9.57 -1.33 -2.70
N ILE A 73 -9.39 -0.12 -3.21
CA ILE A 73 -10.17 1.06 -2.80
C ILE A 73 -11.66 0.85 -3.10
N LYS A 74 -11.96 0.22 -4.23
CA LYS A 74 -13.32 -0.07 -4.65
C LYS A 74 -14.01 -1.08 -3.73
N HIS A 75 -13.29 -2.14 -3.33
CA HIS A 75 -13.82 -3.21 -2.49
C HIS A 75 -13.76 -2.90 -1.00
N TYR A 76 -12.82 -2.08 -0.58
CA TYR A 76 -12.60 -1.73 0.83
C TYR A 76 -12.52 -0.20 0.99
N PRO A 77 -13.64 0.52 0.75
CA PRO A 77 -13.62 2.00 0.79
C PRO A 77 -13.31 2.58 2.17
N ARG A 78 -13.35 1.74 3.22
CA ARG A 78 -13.02 2.15 4.59
C ARG A 78 -11.75 1.49 5.11
N HIS A 79 -10.92 0.98 4.20
CA HIS A 79 -9.65 0.36 4.58
C HIS A 79 -8.82 1.36 5.40
N PRO A 80 -8.24 0.96 6.54
CA PRO A 80 -7.46 1.88 7.37
C PRO A 80 -6.24 2.47 6.66
N ASP A 81 -5.71 1.78 5.64
CA ASP A 81 -4.55 2.22 4.87
C ASP A 81 -4.93 2.86 3.53
N LEU A 82 -6.20 3.28 3.38
CA LEU A 82 -6.70 3.89 2.15
C LEU A 82 -5.85 5.08 1.69
N ARG A 83 -5.54 5.99 2.62
CA ARG A 83 -4.76 7.18 2.30
C ARG A 83 -3.33 6.85 1.90
N ASP A 84 -2.73 5.86 2.54
CA ASP A 84 -1.41 5.36 2.17
C ASP A 84 -1.43 4.75 0.77
N ALA A 85 -2.48 4.00 0.45
CA ALA A 85 -2.66 3.43 -0.90
C ALA A 85 -2.76 4.54 -1.96
N LEU A 86 -3.52 5.60 -1.68
CA LEU A 86 -3.64 6.75 -2.59
C LEU A 86 -2.29 7.45 -2.76
N LEU A 87 -1.52 7.59 -1.70
CA LEU A 87 -0.17 8.16 -1.76
C LEU A 87 0.73 7.32 -2.67
N TYR A 88 0.70 5.99 -2.52
CA TYR A 88 1.49 5.08 -3.36
C TYR A 88 1.04 5.12 -4.82
N VAL A 89 -0.25 5.26 -5.09
CA VAL A 89 -0.75 5.45 -6.46
C VAL A 89 -0.17 6.73 -7.06
N GLY A 90 -0.13 7.80 -6.29
CA GLY A 90 0.52 9.05 -6.69
C GLY A 90 2.00 8.82 -7.02
N ASN A 91 2.71 8.09 -6.16
CA ASN A 91 4.11 7.74 -6.39
C ASN A 91 4.29 6.97 -7.69
N CYS A 92 3.40 6.02 -7.98
CA CYS A 92 3.46 5.24 -9.22
C CYS A 92 3.28 6.12 -10.44
N HIS A 93 2.32 7.04 -10.42
CA HIS A 93 2.11 7.99 -11.52
C HIS A 93 3.31 8.90 -11.71
N GLU A 94 3.91 9.34 -10.61
CA GLU A 94 5.13 10.17 -10.67
C GLU A 94 6.27 9.40 -11.36
N LYS A 95 6.49 8.13 -10.98
CA LYS A 95 7.52 7.27 -11.58
C LYS A 95 7.27 7.02 -13.06
N MET A 96 6.02 7.05 -13.50
CA MET A 96 5.63 6.87 -14.89
C MET A 96 5.63 8.18 -15.69
N GLY A 97 5.97 9.29 -15.05
CA GLY A 97 5.98 10.59 -15.69
C GLY A 97 4.62 11.28 -15.78
N ASN A 98 3.59 10.71 -15.13
CA ASN A 98 2.24 11.26 -15.11
C ASN A 98 2.09 12.30 -14.00
N THR A 99 2.78 13.42 -14.14
CA THR A 99 2.88 14.47 -13.12
C THR A 99 1.52 15.03 -12.68
N GLY A 100 0.63 15.25 -13.63
CA GLY A 100 -0.71 15.79 -13.34
C GLY A 100 -1.54 14.83 -12.46
N LYS A 101 -1.50 13.55 -12.78
CA LYS A 101 -2.19 12.52 -11.98
C LYS A 101 -1.58 12.39 -10.60
N ALA A 102 -0.25 12.37 -10.52
CA ALA A 102 0.46 12.31 -9.23
C ALA A 102 0.04 13.48 -8.34
N ASN A 103 0.04 14.69 -8.89
CA ASN A 103 -0.39 15.89 -8.19
C ASN A 103 -1.81 15.73 -7.63
N GLY A 104 -2.74 15.23 -8.45
CA GLY A 104 -4.12 15.00 -8.05
C GLY A 104 -4.25 14.03 -6.87
N PHE A 105 -3.52 12.92 -6.91
CA PHE A 105 -3.56 11.94 -5.81
C PHE A 105 -2.98 12.50 -4.53
N TYR A 106 -1.87 13.22 -4.60
CA TYR A 106 -1.28 13.85 -3.40
C TYR A 106 -2.23 14.87 -2.77
N LYS A 107 -2.89 15.70 -3.59
CA LYS A 107 -3.89 16.66 -3.09
C LYS A 107 -5.08 15.95 -2.46
N LYS A 108 -5.49 14.80 -3.03
CA LYS A 108 -6.56 13.99 -2.46
C LYS A 108 -6.20 13.52 -1.05
N VAL A 109 -4.98 13.03 -0.86
CA VAL A 109 -4.48 12.61 0.47
C VAL A 109 -4.53 13.78 1.45
N LEU A 110 -4.08 14.97 1.03
CA LEU A 110 -4.14 16.15 1.88
C LEU A 110 -5.58 16.46 2.32
N SER A 111 -6.53 16.40 1.38
CA SER A 111 -7.94 16.69 1.67
C SER A 111 -8.58 15.72 2.66
N MET A 112 -7.99 14.52 2.79
CA MET A 112 -8.48 13.45 3.67
C MET A 112 -7.72 13.39 4.99
N SER A 113 -6.80 14.30 5.24
CA SER A 113 -5.85 14.20 6.36
C SER A 113 -5.79 15.52 7.14
N SER A 114 -5.41 15.40 8.41
CA SER A 114 -5.17 16.57 9.26
C SER A 114 -3.69 16.95 9.23
N GLU A 115 -3.38 18.24 9.35
CA GLU A 115 -2.03 18.77 9.24
C GLU A 115 -1.03 18.12 10.22
N ASN A 116 -1.50 17.63 11.36
CA ASN A 116 -0.65 17.00 12.36
C ASN A 116 -0.39 15.51 12.09
N GLU A 117 -1.01 14.93 11.07
CA GLU A 117 -0.80 13.53 10.73
C GLU A 117 0.45 13.34 9.88
N VAL A 118 1.13 12.21 10.08
CA VAL A 118 2.33 11.86 9.30
C VAL A 118 2.01 11.78 7.80
N ILE A 119 0.85 11.18 7.47
CA ILE A 119 0.45 11.01 6.07
C ILE A 119 0.28 12.38 5.36
N TYR A 120 -0.23 13.39 6.07
CA TYR A 120 -0.34 14.74 5.54
C TYR A 120 1.04 15.30 5.16
N ARG A 121 1.99 15.18 6.06
CA ARG A 121 3.36 15.66 5.83
C ARG A 121 4.03 14.95 4.66
N LYS A 122 3.79 13.64 4.52
CA LYS A 122 4.32 12.85 3.39
C LYS A 122 3.75 13.33 2.06
N ALA A 123 2.44 13.55 2.00
CA ALA A 123 1.78 14.04 0.79
C ALA A 123 2.23 15.45 0.42
N LYS A 124 2.36 16.31 1.43
CA LYS A 124 2.82 17.69 1.22
C LYS A 124 4.25 17.72 0.70
N ARG A 125 5.12 16.88 1.26
CA ARG A 125 6.50 16.73 0.80
C ARG A 125 6.54 16.24 -0.66
N ALA A 126 5.73 15.23 -0.98
CA ALA A 126 5.66 14.69 -2.34
C ALA A 126 5.25 15.78 -3.34
N LEU A 127 4.28 16.62 -3.00
CA LEU A 127 3.86 17.74 -3.84
C LEU A 127 4.98 18.74 -4.07
N ARG A 128 5.72 19.09 -3.02
CA ARG A 128 6.85 20.03 -3.13
C ARG A 128 7.94 19.47 -4.03
N GLU A 129 8.29 18.20 -3.87
CA GLU A 129 9.31 17.53 -4.68
C GLU A 129 8.90 17.45 -6.15
N LEU A 130 7.60 17.25 -6.39
CA LEU A 130 7.04 17.21 -7.74
C LEU A 130 7.16 18.56 -8.44
N GLU A 131 6.94 19.65 -7.74
CA GLU A 131 7.07 21.01 -8.28
C GLU A 131 8.52 21.33 -8.63
N VAL A 132 9.46 20.94 -7.79
CA VAL A 132 10.89 21.20 -7.98
C VAL A 132 11.46 20.45 -9.17
N SER A 133 10.90 19.27 -9.50
CA SER A 133 11.39 18.41 -10.60
C SER A 133 10.85 18.78 -11.97
N LYS A 134 10.02 19.83 -12.07
CA LYS A 134 9.52 20.31 -13.36
C LYS A 134 10.60 21.01 -14.19
#